data_728a0e89a2efde21cc04aa39e8152e1d
#
_entry.id   728a0e89a2efde21cc04aa39e8152e1d
#
_cell.length_a   1.000
_cell.length_b   1.000
_cell.length_c   1.000
_cell.angle_alpha   90.00
_cell.angle_beta   90.00
_cell.angle_gamma   90.00
#
_symmetry.space_group_name_H-M   'P 1'
#
loop_
_entity.id
_entity.type
_entity.pdbx_description
1 polymer ?
#
loop_
_entity_poly.entity_id
_entity_poly.type
_entity_poly.pdbx_seq_one_letter_code
_entity_poly.pdbx_strand_id
1 'polypeptide(L)'
;MSAADKLALTLTDAPDDAQKAVISQGLGAYNDAAGGEGDYRPLAVLVSDPGTGVVVGGLFGGSYRGQLFIDRFFLPENVRGNDLGSRALAMAEDEARRRGCTRVSLFTLSFQAPGFYLKKGYEAAAELGYDPPGATRFLMTKRLTPGASN
;
A
#
# COMPACT_ATOMS: atom_id res chain seq x y z
N MET A 1 -5.05 9.78 -42.15
CA MET A 1 -5.11 10.16 -40.73
C MET A 1 -5.01 8.91 -39.86
N SER A 2 -4.10 8.92 -38.90
CA SER A 2 -3.97 7.81 -37.95
C SER A 2 -5.15 7.80 -36.97
N ALA A 3 -5.34 6.68 -36.27
CA ALA A 3 -6.36 6.60 -35.24
C ALA A 3 -6.12 7.64 -34.14
N ALA A 4 -4.84 7.92 -33.85
CA ALA A 4 -4.47 8.90 -32.81
C ALA A 4 -4.95 10.31 -33.17
N ASP A 5 -5.00 10.68 -34.45
CA ASP A 5 -5.40 12.02 -34.88
C ASP A 5 -6.90 12.31 -34.63
N LYS A 6 -7.68 11.25 -34.36
CA LYS A 6 -9.12 11.37 -34.10
C LYS A 6 -9.44 11.44 -32.61
N LEU A 7 -8.43 11.33 -31.74
CA LEU A 7 -8.62 11.32 -30.31
C LEU A 7 -8.41 12.71 -29.72
N ALA A 8 -9.13 13.00 -28.65
CA ALA A 8 -9.02 14.26 -27.94
C ALA A 8 -8.39 14.04 -26.57
N LEU A 9 -7.66 15.04 -26.11
CA LEU A 9 -7.09 15.06 -24.76
C LEU A 9 -7.91 16.04 -23.90
N THR A 10 -8.24 15.60 -22.70
CA THR A 10 -8.99 16.41 -21.75
C THR A 10 -8.28 16.40 -20.41
N LEU A 11 -8.02 17.59 -19.86
CA LEU A 11 -7.48 17.73 -18.51
C LEU A 11 -8.64 17.91 -17.53
N THR A 12 -8.66 17.13 -16.45
CA THR A 12 -9.69 17.23 -15.42
C THR A 12 -9.09 16.92 -14.05
N ASP A 13 -9.61 17.58 -13.02
CA ASP A 13 -9.32 17.27 -11.63
C ASP A 13 -10.43 16.44 -10.97
N ALA A 14 -11.42 16.01 -11.74
CA ALA A 14 -12.58 15.25 -11.25
C ALA A 14 -12.86 14.02 -12.13
N PRO A 15 -11.90 13.10 -12.30
CA PRO A 15 -12.15 11.88 -13.06
C PRO A 15 -13.14 11.00 -12.30
N ASP A 16 -14.11 10.42 -12.99
CA ASP A 16 -15.02 9.47 -12.38
C ASP A 16 -14.42 8.05 -12.33
N ASP A 17 -15.11 7.16 -11.62
CA ASP A 17 -14.60 5.81 -11.45
C ASP A 17 -14.51 5.03 -12.75
N ALA A 18 -15.45 5.24 -13.66
CA ALA A 18 -15.44 4.57 -14.96
C ALA A 18 -14.25 5.02 -15.82
N GLN A 19 -13.92 6.30 -15.79
CA GLN A 19 -12.75 6.84 -16.48
C GLN A 19 -11.45 6.27 -15.93
N LYS A 20 -11.33 6.22 -14.59
CA LYS A 20 -10.16 5.62 -13.95
C LYS A 20 -10.05 4.13 -14.24
N ALA A 21 -11.16 3.42 -14.30
CA ALA A 21 -11.18 1.98 -14.58
C ALA A 21 -10.66 1.66 -15.98
N VAL A 22 -10.98 2.50 -16.97
CA VAL A 22 -10.46 2.31 -18.34
C VAL A 22 -8.93 2.32 -18.33
N ILE A 23 -8.34 3.25 -17.60
CA ILE A 23 -6.88 3.38 -17.51
C ILE A 23 -6.29 2.18 -16.76
N SER A 24 -6.87 1.85 -15.60
CA SER A 24 -6.37 0.76 -14.77
C SER A 24 -6.49 -0.61 -15.44
N GLN A 25 -7.63 -0.87 -16.08
CA GLN A 25 -7.85 -2.13 -16.78
C GLN A 25 -6.97 -2.25 -18.02
N GLY A 26 -6.77 -1.16 -18.75
CA GLY A 26 -5.89 -1.16 -19.90
C GLY A 26 -4.43 -1.44 -19.51
N LEU A 27 -3.97 -0.81 -18.45
CA LEU A 27 -2.61 -1.05 -17.94
C LEU A 27 -2.48 -2.48 -17.43
N GLY A 28 -3.49 -2.98 -16.72
CA GLY A 28 -3.50 -4.36 -16.23
C GLY A 28 -3.41 -5.37 -17.37
N ALA A 29 -4.17 -5.18 -18.43
CA ALA A 29 -4.14 -6.04 -19.60
C ALA A 29 -2.76 -6.00 -20.30
N TYR A 30 -2.18 -4.82 -20.41
CA TYR A 30 -0.83 -4.68 -20.97
C TYR A 30 0.20 -5.44 -20.11
N ASN A 31 0.12 -5.28 -18.80
CA ASN A 31 1.05 -5.93 -17.88
C ASN A 31 0.90 -7.46 -17.93
N ASP A 32 -0.33 -7.96 -18.03
CA ASP A 32 -0.59 -9.40 -18.12
C ASP A 32 -0.03 -9.97 -19.41
N ALA A 33 -0.17 -9.26 -20.51
CA ALA A 33 0.37 -9.70 -21.78
C ALA A 33 1.91 -9.72 -21.80
N ALA A 34 2.54 -8.74 -21.15
CA ALA A 34 3.99 -8.61 -21.15
C ALA A 34 4.68 -9.43 -20.06
N GLY A 35 4.08 -9.52 -18.87
CA GLY A 35 4.69 -10.12 -17.69
C GLY A 35 3.98 -11.33 -17.13
N GLY A 36 2.98 -11.86 -17.84
CA GLY A 36 2.14 -12.94 -17.34
C GLY A 36 0.99 -12.41 -16.50
N GLU A 37 0.00 -13.26 -16.26
CA GLU A 37 -1.23 -12.91 -15.55
C GLU A 37 -0.92 -12.36 -14.16
N GLY A 38 -1.51 -11.20 -13.84
CA GLY A 38 -1.36 -10.57 -12.55
C GLY A 38 -2.25 -11.22 -11.50
N ASP A 39 -1.88 -11.02 -10.24
CA ASP A 39 -2.50 -11.66 -9.09
C ASP A 39 -2.92 -10.66 -8.02
N TYR A 40 -3.34 -9.46 -8.40
CA TYR A 40 -3.70 -8.43 -7.42
C TYR A 40 -4.82 -8.92 -6.50
N ARG A 41 -4.56 -8.79 -5.18
CA ARG A 41 -5.55 -9.09 -4.14
C ARG A 41 -5.49 -8.01 -3.07
N PRO A 42 -6.62 -7.39 -2.73
CA PRO A 42 -6.63 -6.42 -1.63
C PRO A 42 -6.31 -7.10 -0.29
N LEU A 43 -5.80 -6.29 0.63
CA LEU A 43 -5.49 -6.72 1.99
C LEU A 43 -5.81 -5.58 2.93
N ALA A 44 -6.48 -5.90 4.03
CA ALA A 44 -6.71 -4.94 5.10
C ALA A 44 -6.60 -5.63 6.46
N VAL A 45 -6.13 -4.89 7.46
CA VAL A 45 -6.25 -5.26 8.86
C VAL A 45 -7.07 -4.17 9.52
N LEU A 46 -8.24 -4.52 9.99
CA LEU A 46 -9.18 -3.55 10.56
C LEU A 46 -9.10 -3.57 12.08
N VAL A 47 -9.04 -2.39 12.68
CA VAL A 47 -9.14 -2.21 14.13
C VAL A 47 -10.53 -1.71 14.41
N SER A 48 -11.29 -2.49 15.20
CA SER A 48 -12.71 -2.24 15.44
C SER A 48 -13.01 -2.21 16.93
N ASP A 49 -14.03 -1.45 17.29
CA ASP A 49 -14.61 -1.52 18.62
C ASP A 49 -15.39 -2.83 18.75
N PRO A 50 -15.02 -3.74 19.67
CA PRO A 50 -15.70 -5.03 19.78
C PRO A 50 -17.17 -4.92 20.25
N GLY A 51 -17.52 -3.84 20.94
CA GLY A 51 -18.87 -3.63 21.43
C GLY A 51 -19.85 -3.18 20.35
N THR A 52 -19.37 -2.44 19.36
CA THR A 52 -20.22 -1.85 18.30
C THR A 52 -19.91 -2.39 16.91
N GLY A 53 -18.74 -2.99 16.72
CA GLY A 53 -18.24 -3.41 15.40
C GLY A 53 -17.76 -2.26 14.52
N VAL A 54 -17.74 -1.03 15.04
CA VAL A 54 -17.32 0.14 14.27
C VAL A 54 -15.82 0.11 14.05
N VAL A 55 -15.38 0.24 12.79
CA VAL A 55 -13.98 0.33 12.44
C VAL A 55 -13.45 1.71 12.83
N VAL A 56 -12.36 1.74 13.59
CA VAL A 56 -11.76 2.97 14.09
C VAL A 56 -10.39 3.25 13.49
N GLY A 57 -9.78 2.28 12.84
CA GLY A 57 -8.47 2.42 12.23
C GLY A 57 -8.04 1.13 11.57
N GLY A 58 -6.75 1.02 11.28
CA GLY A 58 -6.17 -0.16 10.65
C GLY A 58 -5.26 0.20 9.50
N LEU A 59 -5.03 -0.77 8.63
CA LEU A 59 -4.24 -0.57 7.42
C LEU A 59 -4.94 -1.24 6.25
N PHE A 60 -4.63 -0.75 5.04
CA PHE A 60 -5.07 -1.43 3.83
C PHE A 60 -4.07 -1.20 2.69
N GLY A 61 -4.11 -2.08 1.75
CA GLY A 61 -3.30 -2.06 0.56
C GLY A 61 -3.62 -3.28 -0.28
N GLY A 62 -2.62 -3.86 -0.88
CA GLY A 62 -2.82 -5.07 -1.69
C GLY A 62 -1.53 -5.74 -2.07
N SER A 63 -1.63 -6.99 -2.41
CA SER A 63 -0.50 -7.78 -2.92
C SER A 63 -0.60 -7.89 -4.43
N TYR A 64 0.57 -7.81 -5.08
CA TYR A 64 0.66 -7.89 -6.53
C TYR A 64 2.07 -8.30 -6.90
N ARG A 65 2.18 -9.36 -7.70
CA ARG A 65 3.46 -9.85 -8.24
C ARG A 65 4.54 -10.01 -7.16
N GLY A 66 4.16 -10.63 -6.04
CA GLY A 66 5.10 -10.95 -4.96
C GLY A 66 5.43 -9.80 -4.03
N GLN A 67 4.72 -8.70 -4.12
CA GLN A 67 4.92 -7.52 -3.29
C GLN A 67 3.63 -7.17 -2.57
N LEU A 68 3.73 -6.81 -1.29
CA LEU A 68 2.65 -6.15 -0.57
C LEU A 68 2.95 -4.66 -0.53
N PHE A 69 2.00 -3.84 -0.99
CA PHE A 69 2.09 -2.40 -0.80
C PHE A 69 0.98 -1.95 0.14
N ILE A 70 1.37 -1.29 1.23
CA ILE A 70 0.43 -0.73 2.21
C ILE A 70 0.15 0.71 1.80
N ASP A 71 -1.11 0.98 1.42
CA ASP A 71 -1.52 2.31 0.95
C ASP A 71 -1.72 3.29 2.08
N ARG A 72 -2.37 2.84 3.17
CA ARG A 72 -2.73 3.67 4.32
C ARG A 72 -2.61 2.87 5.60
N PHE A 73 -2.16 3.53 6.66
CA PHE A 73 -2.08 2.93 7.99
C PHE A 73 -2.37 4.02 9.02
N PHE A 74 -3.44 3.85 9.79
CA PHE A 74 -3.87 4.85 10.76
C PHE A 74 -4.42 4.18 12.01
N LEU A 75 -4.00 4.69 13.17
CA LEU A 75 -4.61 4.37 14.46
C LEU A 75 -4.97 5.67 15.16
N PRO A 76 -6.17 5.78 15.76
CA PRO A 76 -6.50 6.93 16.60
C PRO A 76 -5.51 7.09 17.75
N GLU A 77 -5.26 8.33 18.15
CA GLU A 77 -4.28 8.63 19.20
C GLU A 77 -4.59 7.90 20.51
N ASN A 78 -5.87 7.81 20.86
CA ASN A 78 -6.31 7.20 22.12
C ASN A 78 -6.12 5.69 22.19
N VAL A 79 -5.83 5.02 21.09
CA VAL A 79 -5.59 3.56 21.06
C VAL A 79 -4.14 3.21 20.75
N ARG A 80 -3.29 4.23 20.60
CA ARG A 80 -1.85 4.02 20.43
C ARG A 80 -1.21 3.60 21.76
N GLY A 81 -0.06 2.93 21.68
CA GLY A 81 0.69 2.53 22.86
C GLY A 81 0.35 1.15 23.40
N ASN A 82 -0.61 0.43 22.80
CA ASN A 82 -1.01 -0.92 23.20
C ASN A 82 -0.50 -1.99 22.23
N ASP A 83 0.56 -1.70 21.49
CA ASP A 83 1.15 -2.60 20.50
C ASP A 83 0.21 -2.94 19.33
N LEU A 84 -0.91 -2.24 19.19
CA LEU A 84 -1.85 -2.51 18.11
C LEU A 84 -1.22 -2.30 16.74
N GLY A 85 -0.43 -1.24 16.59
CA GLY A 85 0.26 -0.96 15.32
C GLY A 85 1.21 -2.08 14.95
N SER A 86 2.01 -2.56 15.90
CA SER A 86 2.94 -3.69 15.68
C SER A 86 2.19 -4.96 15.32
N ARG A 87 1.09 -5.23 16.02
CA ARG A 87 0.27 -6.43 15.79
C ARG A 87 -0.43 -6.38 14.44
N ALA A 88 -0.98 -5.23 14.06
CA ALA A 88 -1.62 -5.05 12.77
C ALA A 88 -0.62 -5.23 11.62
N LEU A 89 0.56 -4.63 11.74
CA LEU A 89 1.60 -4.77 10.73
C LEU A 89 2.07 -6.22 10.62
N ALA A 90 2.26 -6.91 11.76
CA ALA A 90 2.64 -8.32 11.76
C ALA A 90 1.59 -9.19 11.08
N MET A 91 0.30 -8.94 11.29
CA MET A 91 -0.77 -9.67 10.61
C MET A 91 -0.71 -9.47 9.09
N ALA A 92 -0.46 -8.25 8.66
CA ALA A 92 -0.32 -7.95 7.23
C ALA A 92 0.89 -8.67 6.63
N GLU A 93 2.02 -8.65 7.32
CA GLU A 93 3.24 -9.32 6.88
C GLU A 93 3.06 -10.84 6.81
N ASP A 94 2.39 -11.41 7.80
CA ASP A 94 2.11 -12.86 7.81
C ASP A 94 1.21 -13.26 6.64
N GLU A 95 0.19 -12.48 6.36
CA GLU A 95 -0.68 -12.74 5.21
C GLU A 95 0.09 -12.56 3.89
N ALA A 96 0.96 -11.56 3.81
CA ALA A 96 1.82 -11.37 2.63
C ALA A 96 2.70 -12.61 2.39
N ARG A 97 3.27 -13.18 3.46
CA ARG A 97 4.05 -14.42 3.35
C ARG A 97 3.21 -15.58 2.86
N ARG A 98 1.98 -15.72 3.37
CA ARG A 98 1.05 -16.77 2.90
C ARG A 98 0.72 -16.64 1.42
N ARG A 99 0.70 -15.40 0.91
CA ARG A 99 0.46 -15.11 -0.51
C ARG A 99 1.70 -15.26 -1.38
N GLY A 100 2.85 -15.60 -0.78
CA GLY A 100 4.12 -15.73 -1.50
C GLY A 100 4.85 -14.42 -1.74
N CYS A 101 4.48 -13.36 -1.04
CA CYS A 101 5.17 -12.08 -1.16
C CYS A 101 6.55 -12.15 -0.51
N THR A 102 7.51 -11.49 -1.13
CA THR A 102 8.90 -11.42 -0.66
C THR A 102 9.28 -10.05 -0.14
N ARG A 103 8.37 -9.08 -0.23
CA ARG A 103 8.65 -7.70 0.18
C ARG A 103 7.37 -6.98 0.57
N VAL A 104 7.50 -6.10 1.55
CA VAL A 104 6.47 -5.12 1.92
C VAL A 104 7.05 -3.73 1.69
N SER A 105 6.27 -2.84 1.11
CA SER A 105 6.66 -1.45 0.90
C SER A 105 5.51 -0.52 1.27
N LEU A 106 5.88 0.69 1.68
CA LEU A 106 4.93 1.74 2.01
C LEU A 106 5.62 3.09 1.95
N PHE A 107 4.84 4.16 1.87
CA PHE A 107 5.37 5.49 2.06
C PHE A 107 5.01 6.02 3.44
N THR A 108 5.93 6.75 4.06
CA THR A 108 5.68 7.47 5.30
C THR A 108 6.32 8.84 5.24
N LEU A 109 5.73 9.81 5.92
CA LEU A 109 6.26 11.16 5.99
C LEU A 109 7.05 11.35 7.28
N SER A 110 8.06 12.23 7.25
CA SER A 110 8.94 12.45 8.40
C SER A 110 8.19 12.88 9.66
N PHE A 111 7.02 13.53 9.51
CA PHE A 111 6.17 13.90 10.65
C PHE A 111 5.13 12.84 11.02
N GLN A 112 5.16 11.65 10.39
CA GLN A 112 4.32 10.51 10.74
C GLN A 112 5.10 9.56 11.64
N ALA A 113 5.52 8.38 11.12
CA ALA A 113 6.11 7.36 11.98
C ALA A 113 7.27 6.58 11.33
N PRO A 114 8.29 7.25 10.73
CA PRO A 114 9.40 6.48 10.13
C PRO A 114 10.13 5.63 11.16
N GLY A 115 10.27 6.12 12.40
CA GLY A 115 10.93 5.37 13.48
C GLY A 115 10.22 4.07 13.85
N PHE A 116 8.89 4.05 13.76
CA PHE A 116 8.12 2.83 13.99
C PHE A 116 8.51 1.74 12.99
N TYR A 117 8.57 2.09 11.70
CA TYR A 117 8.92 1.13 10.66
C TYR A 117 10.37 0.66 10.76
N LEU A 118 11.30 1.57 11.09
CA LEU A 118 12.69 1.19 11.30
C LEU A 118 12.82 0.13 12.39
N LYS A 119 12.09 0.28 13.49
CA LYS A 119 12.08 -0.71 14.58
C LYS A 119 11.48 -2.04 14.16
N LYS A 120 10.65 -2.06 13.13
CA LYS A 120 10.03 -3.29 12.61
C LYS A 120 10.82 -3.95 11.49
N GLY A 121 12.03 -3.47 11.24
CA GLY A 121 12.92 -4.06 10.25
C GLY A 121 12.82 -3.47 8.85
N TYR A 122 12.12 -2.36 8.71
CA TYR A 122 12.06 -1.63 7.45
C TYR A 122 13.28 -0.72 7.29
N GLU A 123 13.66 -0.47 6.06
CA GLU A 123 14.71 0.47 5.72
C GLU A 123 14.16 1.51 4.73
N ALA A 124 14.75 2.69 4.74
CA ALA A 124 14.38 3.74 3.77
C ALA A 124 15.11 3.47 2.47
N ALA A 125 14.38 3.05 1.46
CA ALA A 125 14.94 2.77 0.13
C ALA A 125 15.06 4.04 -0.71
N ALA A 126 14.26 5.06 -0.42
CA ALA A 126 14.30 6.34 -1.12
C ALA A 126 13.76 7.44 -0.23
N GLU A 127 14.21 8.66 -0.49
CA GLU A 127 13.78 9.87 0.21
C GLU A 127 13.44 10.95 -0.80
N LEU A 128 12.32 11.64 -0.56
CA LEU A 128 11.89 12.75 -1.40
C LEU A 128 11.58 13.95 -0.52
N GLY A 129 12.03 15.13 -0.93
CA GLY A 129 11.62 16.37 -0.28
C GLY A 129 10.10 16.55 -0.39
N TYR A 130 9.49 17.12 0.65
CA TYR A 130 8.04 17.20 0.73
C TYR A 130 7.63 18.50 1.43
N ASP A 131 6.39 18.92 1.26
CA ASP A 131 5.83 20.03 2.04
C ASP A 131 5.34 19.54 3.41
N PRO A 132 5.47 20.31 4.48
CA PRO A 132 6.09 21.65 4.53
C PRO A 132 7.62 21.59 4.39
N PRO A 133 8.30 22.72 4.15
CA PRO A 133 9.76 22.74 3.99
C PRO A 133 10.47 22.01 5.13
N GLY A 134 11.42 21.14 4.79
CA GLY A 134 12.11 20.29 5.74
C GLY A 134 11.45 18.94 5.99
N ALA A 135 10.24 18.72 5.49
CA ALA A 135 9.61 17.41 5.54
C ALA A 135 10.18 16.49 4.47
N THR A 136 10.18 15.19 4.74
CA THR A 136 10.68 14.16 3.83
C THR A 136 9.64 13.06 3.70
N ARG A 137 9.47 12.56 2.49
CA ARG A 137 8.69 11.36 2.21
C ARG A 137 9.65 10.20 2.01
N PHE A 138 9.47 9.13 2.78
CA PHE A 138 10.31 7.94 2.70
C PHE A 138 9.56 6.80 2.04
N LEU A 139 10.23 6.11 1.13
CA LEU A 139 9.81 4.79 0.70
C LEU A 139 10.45 3.79 1.65
N MET A 140 9.63 3.17 2.50
CA MET A 140 10.09 2.17 3.45
C MET A 140 9.85 0.78 2.87
N THR A 141 10.81 -0.10 3.01
CA THR A 141 10.71 -1.46 2.47
C THR A 141 11.31 -2.47 3.43
N LYS A 142 10.71 -3.66 3.44
CA LYS A 142 11.18 -4.78 4.24
C LYS A 142 11.13 -6.04 3.38
N ARG A 143 12.26 -6.75 3.32
CA ARG A 143 12.27 -8.07 2.69
C ARG A 143 11.62 -9.07 3.64
N LEU A 144 10.70 -9.87 3.12
CA LEU A 144 10.10 -10.94 3.89
C LEU A 144 10.86 -12.23 3.61
N THR A 145 11.28 -12.91 4.67
CA THR A 145 11.77 -14.27 4.52
C THR A 145 10.56 -15.14 4.17
N PRO A 146 10.70 -16.11 3.23
CA PRO A 146 9.62 -17.04 2.97
C PRO A 146 9.17 -17.61 4.30
N GLY A 147 7.90 -17.41 4.62
CA GLY A 147 7.36 -17.96 5.84
C GLY A 147 7.66 -19.44 5.85
N ALA A 148 8.16 -19.93 6.98
CA ALA A 148 8.09 -21.35 7.20
C ALA A 148 6.63 -21.70 7.02
N SER A 149 6.29 -22.21 5.84
CA SER A 149 4.95 -22.67 5.56
C SER A 149 4.72 -23.87 6.46
N ASN A 150 4.02 -23.62 7.49
CA ASN A 150 3.57 -24.71 8.32
C ASN A 150 2.17 -25.07 7.91
#